data_5c9c83d46f68245f25a876d012ae5350
#
_entry.id   5c9c83d46f68245f25a876d012ae5350
#
_cell.length_a   1.000
_cell.length_b   1.000
_cell.length_c   1.000
_cell.angle_alpha   90.00
_cell.angle_beta   90.00
_cell.angle_gamma   90.00
#
_symmetry.space_group_name_H-M   'P 1'
#
loop_
_entity.id
_entity.type
_entity.pdbx_description
1 polymer ?
#
loop_
_entity_poly.entity_id
_entity_poly.type
_entity_poly.pdbx_seq_one_letter_code
_entity_poly.pdbx_strand_id
1 'polypeptide(L)'
;MILEVDKRGYPPSVREIGLAVGLSSTASVHNQLNQLEKKGLIRKDKSTTRGIVILSPDSKQEEPKQASNVIELKSVINVPVIGKVTAGTPIEAIENPDDFFPLPTHLIPSNQQVFMLNVRGDSMINAGIHDGDQIIVQQQQDALNGEIVVAMLEDDHEVTVKRFFKESDYIRLQPENDLLEPIIAKNVIIVGKVIGLFRTMH
;
A
#
# COMPACT_ATOMS: atom_id res chain seq x y z
N MET A 1 -14.00 38.41 4.01
CA MET A 1 -13.98 36.98 3.70
C MET A 1 -13.47 36.14 4.88
N ILE A 2 -12.32 36.44 5.47
CA ILE A 2 -11.79 35.71 6.66
C ILE A 2 -12.81 35.72 7.82
N LEU A 3 -13.34 36.87 8.19
CA LEU A 3 -14.33 37.02 9.27
C LEU A 3 -15.64 36.25 9.04
N GLU A 4 -16.04 35.99 7.81
CA GLU A 4 -17.25 35.25 7.49
C GLU A 4 -17.03 33.74 7.58
N VAL A 5 -15.82 33.25 7.21
CA VAL A 5 -15.42 31.86 7.35
C VAL A 5 -15.33 31.49 8.84
N ASP A 6 -14.75 32.37 9.67
CA ASP A 6 -14.61 32.15 11.12
C ASP A 6 -15.99 32.10 11.83
N LYS A 7 -16.98 32.83 11.32
CA LYS A 7 -18.33 32.84 11.93
C LYS A 7 -19.19 31.65 11.54
N ARG A 8 -19.04 31.13 10.32
CA ARG A 8 -19.98 30.15 9.74
C ARG A 8 -19.39 28.75 9.59
N GLY A 9 -18.06 28.59 9.73
CA GLY A 9 -17.37 27.31 9.60
C GLY A 9 -17.28 26.76 8.17
N TYR A 10 -17.73 27.52 7.15
CA TYR A 10 -17.61 27.15 5.74
C TYR A 10 -17.39 28.38 4.84
N PRO A 11 -16.73 28.23 3.68
CA PRO A 11 -16.45 29.33 2.76
C PRO A 11 -17.73 29.88 2.14
N PRO A 12 -17.84 31.24 1.95
CA PRO A 12 -18.97 31.85 1.29
C PRO A 12 -19.01 31.50 -0.21
N SER A 13 -20.20 31.42 -0.76
CA SER A 13 -20.41 31.26 -2.21
C SER A 13 -20.02 32.53 -2.98
N VAL A 14 -19.76 32.40 -4.30
CA VAL A 14 -19.46 33.55 -5.19
C VAL A 14 -20.50 34.64 -5.10
N ARG A 15 -21.77 34.29 -4.94
CA ARG A 15 -22.90 35.25 -4.77
C ARG A 15 -22.80 36.00 -3.43
N GLU A 16 -22.53 35.29 -2.35
CA GLU A 16 -22.37 35.90 -1.02
C GLU A 16 -21.15 36.81 -0.97
N ILE A 17 -20.06 36.44 -1.64
CA ILE A 17 -18.88 37.31 -1.80
C ILE A 17 -19.27 38.59 -2.56
N GLY A 18 -19.99 38.46 -3.69
CA GLY A 18 -20.44 39.60 -4.46
C GLY A 18 -21.27 40.59 -3.65
N LEU A 19 -22.24 40.10 -2.88
CA LEU A 19 -23.09 40.92 -2.00
C LEU A 19 -22.24 41.61 -0.91
N ALA A 20 -21.29 40.91 -0.31
CA ALA A 20 -20.45 41.47 0.77
C ALA A 20 -19.47 42.55 0.29
N VAL A 21 -19.04 42.52 -0.99
CA VAL A 21 -18.09 43.50 -1.56
C VAL A 21 -18.77 44.49 -2.52
N GLY A 22 -20.11 44.49 -2.60
CA GLY A 22 -20.87 45.44 -3.42
C GLY A 22 -20.78 45.22 -4.92
N LEU A 23 -20.44 43.98 -5.35
CA LEU A 23 -20.38 43.63 -6.77
C LEU A 23 -21.68 42.93 -7.21
N SER A 24 -22.40 43.55 -8.15
CA SER A 24 -23.66 43.02 -8.67
C SER A 24 -23.50 41.91 -9.71
N SER A 25 -22.33 41.80 -10.34
CA SER A 25 -22.04 40.82 -11.39
C SER A 25 -21.16 39.67 -10.86
N THR A 26 -21.61 38.42 -11.03
CA THR A 26 -20.83 37.22 -10.73
C THR A 26 -19.54 37.12 -11.56
N ALA A 27 -19.53 37.66 -12.79
CA ALA A 27 -18.36 37.73 -13.64
C ALA A 27 -17.27 38.63 -13.04
N SER A 28 -17.66 39.76 -12.44
CA SER A 28 -16.71 40.66 -11.74
C SER A 28 -16.13 39.99 -10.51
N VAL A 29 -16.92 39.23 -9.75
CA VAL A 29 -16.44 38.46 -8.60
C VAL A 29 -15.45 37.38 -9.04
N HIS A 30 -15.75 36.65 -10.11
CA HIS A 30 -14.83 35.64 -10.66
C HIS A 30 -13.49 36.24 -11.12
N ASN A 31 -13.54 37.44 -11.77
CA ASN A 31 -12.32 38.13 -12.16
C ASN A 31 -11.45 38.54 -10.97
N GLN A 32 -12.06 39.07 -9.91
CA GLN A 32 -11.33 39.42 -8.68
C GLN A 32 -10.74 38.20 -8.00
N LEU A 33 -11.48 37.09 -7.90
CA LEU A 33 -11.00 35.84 -7.35
C LEU A 33 -9.85 35.26 -8.19
N ASN A 34 -9.88 35.35 -9.52
CA ASN A 34 -8.76 34.93 -10.38
C ASN A 34 -7.50 35.78 -10.17
N GLN A 35 -7.66 37.10 -9.93
CA GLN A 35 -6.52 37.96 -9.59
C GLN A 35 -5.93 37.62 -8.23
N LEU A 36 -6.72 37.31 -7.21
CA LEU A 36 -6.27 36.90 -5.89
C LEU A 36 -5.55 35.55 -5.96
N GLU A 37 -6.04 34.63 -6.79
CA GLU A 37 -5.39 33.33 -7.04
C GLU A 37 -4.03 33.48 -7.73
N LYS A 38 -3.94 34.37 -8.77
CA LYS A 38 -2.68 34.70 -9.43
C LYS A 38 -1.65 35.36 -8.48
N LYS A 39 -2.12 36.10 -7.48
CA LYS A 39 -1.29 36.71 -6.43
C LYS A 39 -0.93 35.74 -5.31
N GLY A 40 -1.39 34.48 -5.36
CA GLY A 40 -1.10 33.47 -4.34
C GLY A 40 -1.80 33.73 -3.00
N LEU A 41 -2.86 34.54 -2.97
CA LEU A 41 -3.60 34.86 -1.74
C LEU A 41 -4.76 33.91 -1.47
N ILE A 42 -5.24 33.22 -2.50
CA ILE A 42 -6.27 32.19 -2.42
C ILE A 42 -5.95 31.02 -3.36
N ARG A 43 -6.52 29.85 -3.07
CA ARG A 43 -6.52 28.68 -3.97
C ARG A 43 -7.97 28.23 -4.17
N LYS A 44 -8.36 27.93 -5.41
CA LYS A 44 -9.68 27.39 -5.76
C LYS A 44 -9.60 25.88 -5.83
N ASP A 45 -10.50 25.21 -5.13
CA ASP A 45 -10.69 23.77 -5.28
C ASP A 45 -11.72 23.51 -6.39
N LYS A 46 -11.30 22.79 -7.44
CA LYS A 46 -12.15 22.47 -8.59
C LYS A 46 -13.19 21.38 -8.30
N SER A 47 -13.05 20.69 -7.19
CA SER A 47 -13.93 19.57 -6.80
C SER A 47 -15.20 20.01 -6.07
N THR A 48 -15.24 21.23 -5.55
CA THR A 48 -16.39 21.75 -4.79
C THR A 48 -16.84 23.12 -5.24
N THR A 49 -18.15 23.33 -5.28
CA THR A 49 -18.79 24.60 -5.69
C THR A 49 -18.50 25.79 -4.74
N ARG A 50 -17.88 25.52 -3.57
CA ARG A 50 -17.52 26.49 -2.52
C ARG A 50 -16.05 26.42 -2.09
N GLY A 51 -15.20 25.76 -2.86
CA GLY A 51 -13.80 25.48 -2.51
C GLY A 51 -12.86 26.69 -2.71
N ILE A 52 -12.95 27.71 -1.87
CA ILE A 52 -11.96 28.82 -1.85
C ILE A 52 -11.17 28.72 -0.54
N VAL A 53 -9.88 28.47 -0.65
CA VAL A 53 -8.93 28.44 0.50
C VAL A 53 -8.14 29.74 0.50
N ILE A 54 -8.06 30.41 1.65
CA ILE A 54 -7.30 31.65 1.85
C ILE A 54 -5.87 31.28 2.26
N LEU A 55 -4.88 31.80 1.53
CA LEU A 55 -3.45 31.61 1.82
C LEU A 55 -2.94 32.85 2.55
N SER A 56 -2.72 32.78 3.88
CA SER A 56 -2.16 33.90 4.65
C SER A 56 -0.62 33.89 4.55
N PRO A 57 0.06 35.06 4.39
CA PRO A 57 1.52 35.13 4.28
C PRO A 57 2.29 34.65 5.51
N ASP A 58 1.67 34.64 6.68
CA ASP A 58 2.27 34.24 7.96
C ASP A 58 1.93 32.82 8.45
N SER A 59 1.16 32.10 7.69
CA SER A 59 0.95 30.68 8.00
C SER A 59 2.12 29.87 7.43
N LYS A 60 3.22 29.75 8.21
CA LYS A 60 3.98 28.49 8.23
C LYS A 60 2.91 27.41 8.35
N GLN A 61 2.78 26.63 7.30
CA GLN A 61 1.95 25.45 7.11
C GLN A 61 1.56 24.76 8.43
N GLU A 62 0.61 25.32 9.15
CA GLU A 62 -0.32 24.54 9.94
C GLU A 62 -1.51 24.32 9.02
N GLU A 63 -1.52 23.18 8.37
CA GLU A 63 -2.72 22.62 7.76
C GLU A 63 -3.83 22.66 8.81
N PRO A 64 -5.05 23.14 8.46
CA PRO A 64 -6.15 23.12 9.41
C PRO A 64 -6.32 21.68 9.87
N LYS A 65 -6.01 21.42 11.13
CA LYS A 65 -6.45 20.22 11.83
C LYS A 65 -7.97 20.25 11.86
N GLN A 66 -8.58 19.88 10.73
CA GLN A 66 -9.92 19.35 10.78
C GLN A 66 -9.80 18.09 11.64
N ALA A 67 -10.53 18.06 12.74
CA ALA A 67 -10.81 16.84 13.48
C ALA A 67 -11.73 15.96 12.62
N SER A 68 -11.25 15.56 11.49
CA SER A 68 -11.68 14.36 10.81
C SER A 68 -10.67 13.30 11.26
N ASN A 69 -11.14 12.20 11.82
CA ASN A 69 -10.40 10.96 11.98
C ASN A 69 -9.97 10.38 10.61
N VAL A 70 -9.57 11.23 9.68
CA VAL A 70 -8.84 10.87 8.47
C VAL A 70 -7.41 10.71 8.94
N ILE A 71 -7.09 9.51 9.37
CA ILE A 71 -5.72 9.01 9.37
C ILE A 71 -5.22 9.32 7.96
N GLU A 72 -4.25 10.23 7.81
CA GLU A 72 -3.47 10.33 6.59
C GLU A 72 -3.03 8.90 6.28
N LEU A 73 -3.65 8.30 5.28
CA LEU A 73 -3.18 7.05 4.73
C LEU A 73 -1.78 7.37 4.19
N LYS A 74 -0.77 7.10 5.00
CA LYS A 74 0.60 7.00 4.52
C LYS A 74 0.51 6.18 3.25
N SER A 75 1.15 6.63 2.18
CA SER A 75 1.07 6.06 0.85
C SER A 75 0.88 4.55 0.87
N VAL A 76 -0.11 4.05 0.16
CA VAL A 76 -0.37 2.62 -0.02
C VAL A 76 0.17 2.19 -1.37
N ILE A 77 0.62 0.96 -1.48
CA ILE A 77 0.98 0.31 -2.73
C ILE A 77 0.02 -0.87 -2.96
N ASN A 78 -0.42 -1.04 -4.19
CA ASN A 78 -1.20 -2.21 -4.57
C ASN A 78 -0.26 -3.38 -4.86
N VAL A 79 -0.29 -4.39 -3.99
CA VAL A 79 0.53 -5.59 -4.10
C VAL A 79 -0.26 -6.66 -4.85
N PRO A 80 0.28 -7.25 -5.94
CA PRO A 80 -0.43 -8.28 -6.68
C PRO A 80 -0.60 -9.56 -5.85
N VAL A 81 -1.80 -10.13 -5.88
CA VAL A 81 -2.09 -11.47 -5.34
C VAL A 81 -1.96 -12.47 -6.49
N ILE A 82 -1.07 -13.44 -6.34
CA ILE A 82 -0.68 -14.38 -7.37
C ILE A 82 -1.21 -15.77 -7.03
N GLY A 83 -1.97 -16.37 -7.93
CA GLY A 83 -2.53 -17.71 -7.73
C GLY A 83 -1.52 -18.84 -7.97
N LYS A 84 -0.60 -18.66 -8.95
CA LYS A 84 0.44 -19.62 -9.28
C LYS A 84 1.75 -18.93 -9.59
N VAL A 85 2.84 -19.45 -9.07
CA VAL A 85 4.21 -18.99 -9.38
C VAL A 85 4.87 -19.99 -10.30
N THR A 86 5.52 -19.49 -11.36
CA THR A 86 6.30 -20.29 -12.31
C THR A 86 7.77 -19.91 -12.17
N ALA A 87 8.67 -20.90 -12.18
CA ALA A 87 10.10 -20.66 -12.10
C ALA A 87 10.60 -19.78 -13.25
N GLY A 88 11.46 -18.82 -12.94
CA GLY A 88 12.13 -17.99 -13.93
C GLY A 88 11.28 -16.88 -14.55
N THR A 89 10.00 -16.77 -14.22
CA THR A 89 9.16 -15.65 -14.66
C THR A 89 9.26 -14.50 -13.66
N PRO A 90 9.75 -13.32 -14.04
CA PRO A 90 9.70 -12.16 -13.19
C PRO A 90 8.24 -11.84 -12.82
N ILE A 91 7.98 -11.41 -11.58
CA ILE A 91 6.63 -11.09 -11.12
C ILE A 91 5.99 -9.98 -11.97
N GLU A 92 6.80 -9.08 -12.52
CA GLU A 92 6.39 -8.05 -13.48
C GLU A 92 5.81 -8.63 -14.78
N ALA A 93 6.13 -9.87 -15.12
CA ALA A 93 5.64 -10.56 -16.31
C ALA A 93 4.37 -11.38 -16.06
N ILE A 94 3.80 -11.30 -14.86
CA ILE A 94 2.50 -11.91 -14.56
C ILE A 94 1.42 -11.01 -15.15
N GLU A 95 0.97 -11.35 -16.34
CA GLU A 95 0.04 -10.54 -17.14
C GLU A 95 -1.33 -10.35 -16.50
N ASN A 96 -1.75 -11.22 -15.59
CA ASN A 96 -3.04 -11.13 -14.90
C ASN A 96 -2.90 -11.63 -13.44
N PRO A 97 -2.58 -10.76 -12.48
CA PRO A 97 -2.71 -11.12 -11.07
C PRO A 97 -4.20 -11.36 -10.76
N ASP A 98 -4.47 -12.31 -9.86
CA ASP A 98 -5.85 -12.66 -9.49
C ASP A 98 -6.57 -11.48 -8.82
N ASP A 99 -5.82 -10.64 -8.08
CA ASP A 99 -6.32 -9.45 -7.39
C ASP A 99 -5.15 -8.55 -6.95
N PHE A 100 -5.47 -7.37 -6.40
CA PHE A 100 -4.50 -6.47 -5.78
C PHE A 100 -4.89 -6.19 -4.33
N PHE A 101 -3.91 -6.27 -3.45
CA PHE A 101 -4.08 -5.99 -2.02
C PHE A 101 -3.37 -4.68 -1.65
N PRO A 102 -4.10 -3.67 -1.07
CA PRO A 102 -3.49 -2.41 -0.67
C PRO A 102 -2.69 -2.58 0.63
N LEU A 103 -1.37 -2.39 0.57
CA LEU A 103 -0.49 -2.41 1.73
C LEU A 103 0.10 -1.02 2.00
N PRO A 104 0.21 -0.61 3.28
CA PRO A 104 0.95 0.59 3.66
C PRO A 104 2.43 0.48 3.27
N THR A 105 2.97 1.49 2.59
CA THR A 105 4.35 1.48 2.09
C THR A 105 5.41 1.30 3.17
N HIS A 106 5.13 1.71 4.42
CA HIS A 106 6.07 1.54 5.53
C HIS A 106 6.26 0.09 5.99
N LEU A 107 5.38 -0.84 5.58
CA LEU A 107 5.50 -2.27 5.85
C LEU A 107 6.36 -3.00 4.81
N ILE A 108 6.71 -2.31 3.72
CA ILE A 108 7.44 -2.89 2.60
C ILE A 108 8.87 -2.35 2.62
N PRO A 109 9.89 -3.21 2.54
CA PRO A 109 11.27 -2.78 2.43
C PRO A 109 11.46 -1.89 1.19
N SER A 110 12.20 -0.79 1.35
CA SER A 110 12.45 0.17 0.27
C SER A 110 13.13 -0.51 -0.93
N ASN A 111 12.65 -0.20 -2.14
CA ASN A 111 13.19 -0.69 -3.42
C ASN A 111 13.12 -2.21 -3.65
N GLN A 112 12.20 -2.91 -3.01
CA GLN A 112 12.02 -4.35 -3.23
C GLN A 112 10.64 -4.65 -3.78
N GLN A 113 10.57 -5.63 -4.67
CA GLN A 113 9.32 -6.10 -5.20
C GLN A 113 8.66 -7.05 -4.21
N VAL A 114 7.35 -6.88 -4.01
CA VAL A 114 6.55 -7.72 -3.12
C VAL A 114 5.31 -8.22 -3.85
N PHE A 115 4.88 -9.40 -3.49
CA PHE A 115 3.66 -10.04 -3.98
C PHE A 115 3.01 -10.85 -2.88
N MET A 116 1.77 -11.26 -3.08
CA MET A 116 1.06 -12.11 -2.14
C MET A 116 0.75 -13.46 -2.77
N LEU A 117 0.74 -14.50 -1.93
CA LEU A 117 0.35 -15.85 -2.28
C LEU A 117 -0.67 -16.38 -1.29
N ASN A 118 -1.63 -17.16 -1.79
CA ASN A 118 -2.55 -17.92 -0.96
C ASN A 118 -1.87 -19.20 -0.47
N VAL A 119 -1.85 -19.40 0.84
CA VAL A 119 -1.30 -20.61 1.47
C VAL A 119 -2.28 -21.75 1.34
N ARG A 120 -1.76 -22.95 1.04
CA ARG A 120 -2.51 -24.19 1.04
C ARG A 120 -1.83 -25.23 1.92
N GLY A 121 -2.60 -25.87 2.78
CA GLY A 121 -2.16 -26.92 3.68
C GLY A 121 -1.50 -26.38 4.97
N ASP A 122 -1.12 -27.31 5.83
CA ASP A 122 -0.79 -27.09 7.24
C ASP A 122 0.70 -27.24 7.55
N SER A 123 1.56 -27.15 6.53
CA SER A 123 3.00 -27.40 6.71
C SER A 123 3.74 -26.39 7.56
N MET A 124 3.13 -25.23 7.85
CA MET A 124 3.75 -24.11 8.58
C MET A 124 2.94 -23.64 9.79
N ILE A 125 2.08 -24.50 10.34
CA ILE A 125 1.16 -24.17 11.44
C ILE A 125 1.88 -23.72 12.71
N ASN A 126 3.03 -24.34 13.05
CA ASN A 126 3.81 -23.97 14.23
C ASN A 126 4.51 -22.60 14.07
N ALA A 127 4.63 -22.11 12.84
CA ALA A 127 5.06 -20.73 12.55
C ALA A 127 3.87 -19.75 12.50
N GLY A 128 2.65 -20.21 12.78
CA GLY A 128 1.44 -19.41 12.76
C GLY A 128 0.85 -19.16 11.37
N ILE A 129 1.36 -19.85 10.32
CA ILE A 129 0.85 -19.78 8.95
C ILE A 129 -0.06 -20.99 8.71
N HIS A 130 -1.33 -20.74 8.39
CA HIS A 130 -2.35 -21.79 8.25
C HIS A 130 -2.91 -21.83 6.83
N ASP A 131 -3.64 -22.90 6.54
CA ASP A 131 -4.40 -23.01 5.30
C ASP A 131 -5.35 -21.83 5.12
N GLY A 132 -5.42 -21.26 3.92
CA GLY A 132 -6.24 -20.11 3.60
C GLY A 132 -5.62 -18.73 3.94
N ASP A 133 -4.45 -18.68 4.60
CA ASP A 133 -3.73 -17.42 4.80
C ASP A 133 -3.23 -16.84 3.48
N GLN A 134 -3.01 -15.52 3.48
CA GLN A 134 -2.28 -14.83 2.43
C GLN A 134 -0.94 -14.36 2.97
N ILE A 135 0.16 -14.85 2.41
CA ILE A 135 1.50 -14.43 2.78
C ILE A 135 2.00 -13.30 1.90
N ILE A 136 2.70 -12.34 2.52
CA ILE A 136 3.40 -11.26 1.83
C ILE A 136 4.82 -11.72 1.61
N VAL A 137 5.24 -11.76 0.35
CA VAL A 137 6.52 -12.30 -0.09
C VAL A 137 7.36 -11.19 -0.72
N GLN A 138 8.56 -11.00 -0.21
CA GLN A 138 9.58 -10.16 -0.80
C GLN A 138 10.35 -10.98 -1.82
N GLN A 139 10.40 -10.53 -3.07
CA GLN A 139 11.14 -11.23 -4.12
C GLN A 139 12.65 -11.20 -3.84
N GLN A 140 13.26 -12.36 -3.81
CA GLN A 140 14.72 -12.54 -3.72
C GLN A 140 15.11 -13.92 -4.24
N GLN A 141 16.38 -14.08 -4.64
CA GLN A 141 16.89 -15.33 -5.23
C GLN A 141 17.74 -16.15 -4.26
N ASP A 142 18.02 -15.64 -3.07
CA ASP A 142 18.79 -16.28 -2.01
C ASP A 142 18.07 -16.16 -0.66
N ALA A 143 18.52 -16.93 0.32
CA ALA A 143 17.95 -16.90 1.66
C ALA A 143 19.01 -17.23 2.72
N LEU A 144 18.82 -16.70 3.90
CA LEU A 144 19.60 -17.02 5.08
C LEU A 144 18.99 -18.19 5.85
N ASN A 145 19.83 -18.97 6.54
CA ASN A 145 19.35 -20.06 7.38
C ASN A 145 18.37 -19.56 8.44
N GLY A 146 17.24 -20.24 8.54
CA GLY A 146 16.15 -19.90 9.45
C GLY A 146 15.08 -18.98 8.88
N GLU A 147 15.25 -18.42 7.68
CA GLU A 147 14.21 -17.63 7.03
C GLU A 147 13.07 -18.50 6.52
N ILE A 148 11.84 -17.98 6.58
CA ILE A 148 10.68 -18.61 5.93
C ILE A 148 10.65 -18.12 4.49
N VAL A 149 10.69 -19.05 3.55
CA VAL A 149 10.79 -18.77 2.12
C VAL A 149 9.67 -19.43 1.33
N VAL A 150 9.40 -18.85 0.18
CA VAL A 150 8.73 -19.52 -0.93
C VAL A 150 9.81 -20.11 -1.80
N ALA A 151 9.87 -21.42 -1.87
CA ALA A 151 10.85 -22.17 -2.64
C ALA A 151 10.16 -23.07 -3.66
N MET A 152 10.82 -23.30 -4.79
CA MET A 152 10.39 -24.24 -5.81
C MET A 152 11.42 -25.34 -5.94
N LEU A 153 10.97 -26.59 -5.98
CA LEU A 153 11.79 -27.75 -6.28
C LEU A 153 11.99 -27.83 -7.80
N GLU A 154 13.21 -28.15 -8.22
CA GLU A 154 13.55 -28.18 -9.67
C GLU A 154 12.70 -29.21 -10.45
N ASP A 155 12.34 -30.32 -9.79
CA ASP A 155 11.67 -31.43 -10.45
C ASP A 155 10.14 -31.26 -10.59
N ASP A 156 9.49 -30.52 -9.68
CA ASP A 156 8.02 -30.52 -9.57
C ASP A 156 7.36 -29.24 -10.10
N HIS A 157 8.12 -28.17 -10.31
CA HIS A 157 7.60 -26.82 -10.62
C HIS A 157 6.52 -26.29 -9.65
N GLU A 158 6.39 -26.96 -8.50
CA GLU A 158 5.48 -26.53 -7.45
C GLU A 158 6.21 -25.69 -6.41
N VAL A 159 5.53 -24.62 -5.97
CA VAL A 159 6.06 -23.76 -4.91
C VAL A 159 5.61 -24.27 -3.54
N THR A 160 6.51 -24.19 -2.58
CA THR A 160 6.23 -24.55 -1.19
C THR A 160 6.72 -23.47 -0.24
N VAL A 161 6.04 -23.32 0.89
CA VAL A 161 6.46 -22.43 1.99
C VAL A 161 7.12 -23.28 3.07
N LYS A 162 8.39 -23.01 3.38
CA LYS A 162 9.18 -23.76 4.37
C LYS A 162 10.20 -22.85 5.04
N ARG A 163 10.77 -23.31 6.15
CA ARG A 163 11.96 -22.68 6.72
C ARG A 163 13.19 -23.22 6.02
N PHE A 164 14.01 -22.30 5.53
CA PHE A 164 15.20 -22.60 4.72
C PHE A 164 16.42 -22.86 5.60
N PHE A 165 17.17 -23.92 5.26
CA PHE A 165 18.49 -24.19 5.79
C PHE A 165 19.40 -24.70 4.69
N LYS A 166 20.55 -24.04 4.51
CA LYS A 166 21.64 -24.48 3.64
C LYS A 166 22.65 -25.23 4.48
N GLU A 167 22.74 -26.52 4.25
CA GLU A 167 23.72 -27.41 4.85
C GLU A 167 24.96 -27.56 3.94
N SER A 168 25.96 -28.35 4.33
CA SER A 168 27.21 -28.49 3.57
C SER A 168 26.97 -28.99 2.14
N ASP A 169 26.10 -30.01 1.98
CA ASP A 169 25.95 -30.76 0.74
C ASP A 169 24.53 -30.78 0.18
N TYR A 170 23.58 -30.16 0.91
CA TYR A 170 22.17 -30.16 0.55
C TYR A 170 21.45 -28.95 1.13
N ILE A 171 20.25 -28.71 0.64
CA ILE A 171 19.31 -27.75 1.18
C ILE A 171 18.20 -28.50 1.91
N ARG A 172 17.90 -28.06 3.12
CA ARG A 172 16.79 -28.57 3.93
C ARG A 172 15.69 -27.52 3.98
N LEU A 173 14.53 -27.89 3.47
CA LEU A 173 13.30 -27.12 3.58
C LEU A 173 12.47 -27.72 4.72
N GLN A 174 12.53 -27.08 5.87
CA GLN A 174 11.93 -27.56 7.12
C GLN A 174 10.47 -27.09 7.21
N PRO A 175 9.48 -28.01 7.32
CA PRO A 175 8.13 -27.64 7.72
C PRO A 175 8.12 -27.21 9.19
N GLU A 176 7.25 -26.29 9.52
CA GLU A 176 6.89 -25.92 10.88
C GLU A 176 5.60 -26.65 11.27
N ASN A 177 5.69 -27.99 11.23
CA ASN A 177 4.66 -28.93 11.63
C ASN A 177 5.33 -30.25 12.03
N ASP A 178 5.13 -30.65 13.29
CA ASP A 178 5.81 -31.84 13.87
C ASP A 178 5.40 -33.17 13.22
N LEU A 179 4.32 -33.16 12.43
CA LEU A 179 3.85 -34.36 11.74
C LEU A 179 4.47 -34.54 10.34
N LEU A 180 5.27 -33.58 9.90
CA LEU A 180 5.83 -33.56 8.54
C LEU A 180 7.35 -33.65 8.55
N GLU A 181 7.89 -34.47 7.67
CA GLU A 181 9.33 -34.59 7.48
C GLU A 181 9.89 -33.45 6.62
N PRO A 182 11.14 -33.02 6.83
CA PRO A 182 11.80 -32.03 6.02
C PRO A 182 12.07 -32.54 4.59
N ILE A 183 11.97 -31.62 3.63
CA ILE A 183 12.35 -31.88 2.25
C ILE A 183 13.85 -31.65 2.12
N ILE A 184 14.56 -32.66 1.64
CA ILE A 184 15.99 -32.61 1.38
C ILE A 184 16.21 -32.55 -0.13
N ALA A 185 16.86 -31.50 -0.60
CA ALA A 185 17.12 -31.30 -2.03
C ALA A 185 18.58 -30.86 -2.27
N LYS A 186 19.11 -31.15 -3.43
CA LYS A 186 20.44 -30.65 -3.83
C LYS A 186 20.37 -29.17 -4.20
N ASN A 187 19.33 -28.80 -4.94
CA ASN A 187 19.08 -27.45 -5.38
C ASN A 187 17.61 -27.10 -5.17
N VAL A 188 17.35 -25.83 -4.90
CA VAL A 188 16.02 -25.22 -4.88
C VAL A 188 16.10 -23.84 -5.48
N ILE A 189 15.02 -23.40 -6.08
CA ILE A 189 14.89 -22.03 -6.56
C ILE A 189 14.17 -21.25 -5.46
N ILE A 190 14.83 -20.24 -4.91
CA ILE A 190 14.18 -19.31 -3.97
C ILE A 190 13.40 -18.29 -4.80
N VAL A 191 12.10 -18.23 -4.57
CA VAL A 191 11.19 -17.27 -5.21
C VAL A 191 11.12 -15.98 -4.39
N GLY A 192 11.18 -16.12 -3.06
CA GLY A 192 11.19 -14.98 -2.16
C GLY A 192 11.11 -15.37 -0.69
N LYS A 193 11.25 -14.36 0.16
CA LYS A 193 11.17 -14.44 1.61
C LYS A 193 9.79 -14.00 2.08
N VAL A 194 9.20 -14.74 3.00
CA VAL A 194 7.96 -14.34 3.67
C VAL A 194 8.28 -13.25 4.69
N ILE A 195 7.66 -12.08 4.52
CA ILE A 195 7.86 -10.91 5.38
C ILE A 195 6.62 -10.55 6.21
N GLY A 196 5.48 -11.16 5.91
CA GLY A 196 4.24 -10.93 6.64
C GLY A 196 3.14 -11.88 6.20
N LEU A 197 2.03 -11.84 6.92
CA LEU A 197 0.81 -12.57 6.54
C LEU A 197 -0.43 -11.72 6.80
N PHE A 198 -1.47 -12.01 6.05
CA PHE A 198 -2.82 -11.49 6.26
C PHE A 198 -3.78 -12.65 6.40
N ARG A 199 -4.67 -12.57 7.40
CA ARG A 199 -5.72 -13.55 7.67
C ARG A 199 -7.04 -12.85 7.93
N THR A 200 -8.09 -13.23 7.20
CA THR A 200 -9.47 -12.89 7.55
C THR A 200 -10.00 -13.90 8.56
N MET A 201 -10.59 -13.40 9.64
CA MET A 201 -11.29 -14.25 10.62
C MET A 201 -12.80 -14.09 10.40
N HIS A 202 -13.50 -15.19 10.20
CA HIS A 202 -14.95 -15.25 9.99
C HIS A 202 -15.65 -15.81 11.21
#